data_d857421be0d3a7d46fe045f1f1a899ef
#
_entry.id   d857421be0d3a7d46fe045f1f1a899ef
#
_cell.length_a   1.000
_cell.length_b   1.000
_cell.length_c   1.000
_cell.angle_alpha   90.00
_cell.angle_beta   90.00
_cell.angle_gamma   90.00
#
_symmetry.space_group_name_H-M   'P 1'
#
loop_
_entity.id
_entity.type
_entity.pdbx_description
1 polymer ?
#
loop_
_entity_poly.entity_id
_entity_poly.type
_entity_poly.pdbx_seq_one_letter_code
_entity_poly.pdbx_strand_id
1 'polypeptide(L)'
;MSRVVLVTGSTDGIGRATARALAAGGMKVIVHGRSKVKVDAAIEQLSGELPGAELDGVSFDLGSQKAVRNGAAQILERVPALHVLVNNAGIFAGERTVTDDGIELTFAVNHLGPFLLTELLMPRLLESAATAKIPSRVIDVTSIAHTRGRIHLDDLSLANAWTGYAAYAQSKLANVMHAHSLAERHPPASLLAYSLHPGVISTKLLRQGFGPVTGATTESGAKTSIRLAGEEVASEPSGTYFSEGVATQPAAAARDAAARAALWEASAKLAGL
;
A
#
# COMPACT_ATOMS: atom_id res chain seq x y z
N MET A 1 -23.62 -7.80 -3.46
CA MET A 1 -22.66 -7.30 -4.47
C MET A 1 -21.27 -7.74 -4.03
N SER A 2 -20.41 -8.18 -4.96
CA SER A 2 -19.02 -8.52 -4.64
C SER A 2 -18.28 -7.27 -4.16
N ARG A 3 -17.43 -7.41 -3.13
CA ARG A 3 -16.58 -6.31 -2.67
C ARG A 3 -15.48 -6.05 -3.71
N VAL A 4 -15.14 -4.79 -3.91
CA VAL A 4 -14.11 -4.38 -4.88
C VAL A 4 -12.84 -4.01 -4.13
N VAL A 5 -11.70 -4.54 -4.57
CA VAL A 5 -10.38 -4.27 -4.00
C VAL A 5 -9.38 -3.81 -5.07
N LEU A 6 -8.64 -2.75 -4.77
CA LEU A 6 -7.45 -2.36 -5.53
C LEU A 6 -6.21 -2.86 -4.78
N VAL A 7 -5.35 -3.62 -5.46
CA VAL A 7 -4.06 -4.06 -4.91
C VAL A 7 -2.93 -3.43 -5.73
N THR A 8 -2.18 -2.50 -5.13
CA THR A 8 -1.06 -1.88 -5.85
C THR A 8 0.13 -2.83 -5.94
N GLY A 9 0.86 -2.82 -7.09
CA GLY A 9 2.00 -3.72 -7.31
C GLY A 9 1.62 -5.20 -7.37
N SER A 10 0.45 -5.51 -7.94
CA SER A 10 -0.11 -6.87 -7.97
C SER A 10 0.20 -7.66 -9.25
N THR A 11 1.17 -7.21 -10.03
CA THR A 11 1.65 -7.98 -11.20
C THR A 11 2.69 -9.06 -10.84
N ASP A 12 3.23 -9.05 -9.62
CA ASP A 12 4.27 -9.99 -9.16
C ASP A 12 4.26 -10.11 -7.61
N GLY A 13 4.96 -11.09 -7.07
CA GLY A 13 5.28 -11.22 -5.65
C GLY A 13 4.06 -11.29 -4.71
N ILE A 14 4.17 -10.65 -3.55
CA ILE A 14 3.12 -10.63 -2.51
C ILE A 14 1.82 -10.03 -3.04
N GLY A 15 1.91 -8.96 -3.83
CA GLY A 15 0.74 -8.30 -4.41
C GLY A 15 -0.06 -9.23 -5.34
N ARG A 16 0.63 -10.01 -6.19
CA ARG A 16 -0.03 -11.00 -7.06
C ARG A 16 -0.68 -12.12 -6.24
N ALA A 17 0.02 -12.64 -5.24
CA ALA A 17 -0.53 -13.66 -4.35
C ALA A 17 -1.76 -13.14 -3.58
N THR A 18 -1.73 -11.87 -3.12
CA THR A 18 -2.87 -11.21 -2.49
C THR A 18 -4.04 -11.07 -3.46
N ALA A 19 -3.80 -10.53 -4.66
CA ALA A 19 -4.83 -10.35 -5.69
C ALA A 19 -5.49 -11.68 -6.07
N ARG A 20 -4.67 -12.73 -6.29
CA ARG A 20 -5.16 -14.08 -6.60
C ARG A 20 -6.08 -14.63 -5.51
N ALA A 21 -5.68 -14.55 -4.26
CA ALA A 21 -6.46 -15.11 -3.15
C ALA A 21 -7.76 -14.34 -2.92
N LEU A 22 -7.77 -13.00 -3.06
CA LEU A 22 -8.97 -12.19 -2.93
C LEU A 22 -9.95 -12.43 -4.09
N ALA A 23 -9.44 -12.62 -5.32
CA ALA A 23 -10.25 -12.99 -6.47
C ALA A 23 -10.86 -14.38 -6.30
N ALA A 24 -10.09 -15.37 -5.83
CA ALA A 24 -10.58 -16.70 -5.50
C ALA A 24 -11.65 -16.68 -4.38
N GLY A 25 -11.58 -15.69 -3.47
CA GLY A 25 -12.59 -15.43 -2.45
C GLY A 25 -13.82 -14.65 -2.93
N GLY A 26 -13.97 -14.42 -4.25
CA GLY A 26 -15.15 -13.79 -4.85
C GLY A 26 -15.15 -12.26 -4.83
N MET A 27 -14.02 -11.60 -4.50
CA MET A 27 -13.90 -10.15 -4.65
C MET A 27 -13.61 -9.77 -6.11
N LYS A 28 -14.14 -8.63 -6.57
CA LYS A 28 -13.66 -7.99 -7.79
C LYS A 28 -12.31 -7.35 -7.51
N VAL A 29 -11.26 -7.78 -8.23
CA VAL A 29 -9.88 -7.31 -8.01
C VAL A 29 -9.44 -6.40 -9.14
N ILE A 30 -8.95 -5.21 -8.76
CA ILE A 30 -8.28 -4.28 -9.68
C ILE A 30 -6.77 -4.52 -9.53
N VAL A 31 -6.19 -5.12 -10.56
CA VAL A 31 -4.74 -5.37 -10.67
C VAL A 31 -4.04 -4.07 -11.06
N HIS A 32 -3.02 -3.68 -10.30
CA HIS A 32 -2.22 -2.50 -10.60
C HIS A 32 -0.76 -2.84 -10.79
N GLY A 33 -0.13 -2.16 -11.75
CA GLY A 33 1.32 -2.16 -11.98
C GLY A 33 1.75 -0.97 -12.80
N ARG A 34 3.06 -0.71 -12.85
CA ARG A 34 3.63 0.39 -13.61
C ARG A 34 3.50 0.21 -15.13
N SER A 35 3.45 -1.02 -15.62
CA SER A 35 3.44 -1.36 -17.04
C SER A 35 2.11 -2.01 -17.42
N LYS A 36 1.43 -1.44 -18.42
CA LYS A 36 0.17 -2.00 -18.96
C LYS A 36 0.36 -3.45 -19.43
N VAL A 37 1.45 -3.74 -20.14
CA VAL A 37 1.76 -5.10 -20.61
C VAL A 37 1.85 -6.11 -19.45
N LYS A 38 2.47 -5.72 -18.32
CA LYS A 38 2.54 -6.59 -17.15
C LYS A 38 1.20 -6.74 -16.43
N VAL A 39 0.38 -5.70 -16.42
CA VAL A 39 -0.97 -5.75 -15.84
C VAL A 39 -1.84 -6.69 -16.67
N ASP A 40 -1.86 -6.53 -18.00
CA ASP A 40 -2.62 -7.37 -18.90
C ASP A 40 -2.21 -8.86 -18.79
N ALA A 41 -0.89 -9.13 -18.78
CA ALA A 41 -0.37 -10.50 -18.60
C ALA A 41 -0.74 -11.10 -17.25
N ALA A 42 -0.73 -10.29 -16.16
CA ALA A 42 -1.13 -10.77 -14.84
C ALA A 42 -2.63 -11.10 -14.78
N ILE A 43 -3.47 -10.29 -15.42
CA ILE A 43 -4.91 -10.55 -15.53
C ILE A 43 -5.17 -11.81 -16.36
N GLU A 44 -4.52 -11.98 -17.51
CA GLU A 44 -4.64 -13.16 -18.34
C GLU A 44 -4.31 -14.44 -17.56
N GLN A 45 -3.16 -14.44 -16.85
CA GLN A 45 -2.75 -15.56 -16.02
C GLN A 45 -3.75 -15.86 -14.90
N LEU A 46 -4.20 -14.82 -14.19
CA LEU A 46 -5.18 -14.99 -13.10
C LEU A 46 -6.54 -15.48 -13.62
N SER A 47 -6.99 -15.01 -14.79
CA SER A 47 -8.22 -15.47 -15.43
C SER A 47 -8.14 -16.96 -15.84
N GLY A 48 -6.96 -17.39 -16.30
CA GLY A 48 -6.71 -18.81 -16.60
C GLY A 48 -6.67 -19.68 -15.35
N GLU A 49 -6.12 -19.17 -14.22
CA GLU A 49 -6.07 -19.88 -12.94
C GLU A 49 -7.43 -19.90 -12.22
N LEU A 50 -8.26 -18.88 -12.41
CA LEU A 50 -9.51 -18.63 -11.69
C LEU A 50 -10.65 -18.31 -12.69
N PRO A 51 -11.19 -19.31 -13.39
CA PRO A 51 -12.29 -19.10 -14.32
C PRO A 51 -13.50 -18.44 -13.63
N GLY A 52 -14.00 -17.34 -14.19
CA GLY A 52 -15.12 -16.57 -13.64
C GLY A 52 -14.77 -15.52 -12.59
N ALA A 53 -13.48 -15.35 -12.23
CA ALA A 53 -13.07 -14.26 -11.35
C ALA A 53 -13.28 -12.88 -12.02
N GLU A 54 -13.80 -11.93 -11.25
CA GLU A 54 -13.97 -10.55 -11.69
C GLU A 54 -12.65 -9.78 -11.56
N LEU A 55 -11.94 -9.59 -12.66
CA LEU A 55 -10.64 -8.91 -12.72
C LEU A 55 -10.72 -7.66 -13.60
N ASP A 56 -10.10 -6.60 -13.18
CA ASP A 56 -9.87 -5.37 -13.95
C ASP A 56 -8.41 -4.93 -13.77
N GLY A 57 -7.93 -4.00 -14.58
CA GLY A 57 -6.54 -3.52 -14.51
C GLY A 57 -6.40 -2.03 -14.68
N VAL A 58 -5.41 -1.48 -13.97
CA VAL A 58 -4.99 -0.10 -14.13
C VAL A 58 -3.46 -0.02 -14.11
N SER A 59 -2.88 0.82 -14.95
CA SER A 59 -1.42 0.97 -15.00
C SER A 59 -1.00 2.43 -14.87
N PHE A 60 -0.18 2.72 -13.85
CA PHE A 60 0.47 4.02 -13.64
C PHE A 60 1.68 3.86 -12.73
N ASP A 61 2.59 4.85 -12.78
CA ASP A 61 3.78 4.87 -11.93
C ASP A 61 3.49 5.62 -10.63
N LEU A 62 3.65 4.95 -9.50
CA LEU A 62 3.52 5.55 -8.17
C LEU A 62 4.63 6.56 -7.85
N GLY A 63 5.75 6.54 -8.59
CA GLY A 63 6.80 7.54 -8.49
C GLY A 63 6.49 8.87 -9.19
N SER A 64 5.36 8.98 -9.89
CA SER A 64 4.94 10.19 -10.59
C SER A 64 3.57 10.66 -10.10
N GLN A 65 3.51 11.82 -9.49
CA GLN A 65 2.25 12.39 -8.98
C GLN A 65 1.22 12.59 -10.08
N LYS A 66 1.66 13.04 -11.27
CA LYS A 66 0.79 13.16 -12.44
C LYS A 66 0.19 11.81 -12.85
N ALA A 67 1.01 10.76 -12.86
CA ALA A 67 0.53 9.43 -13.20
C ALA A 67 -0.43 8.86 -12.14
N VAL A 68 -0.18 9.12 -10.85
CA VAL A 68 -1.08 8.75 -9.75
C VAL A 68 -2.44 9.45 -9.88
N ARG A 69 -2.45 10.76 -10.17
CA ARG A 69 -3.71 11.52 -10.37
C ARG A 69 -4.51 10.96 -11.55
N ASN A 70 -3.85 10.71 -12.67
CA ASN A 70 -4.50 10.13 -13.85
C ASN A 70 -5.03 8.71 -13.57
N GLY A 71 -4.25 7.89 -12.86
CA GLY A 71 -4.67 6.53 -12.47
C GLY A 71 -5.87 6.54 -11.52
N ALA A 72 -5.86 7.43 -10.52
CA ALA A 72 -6.99 7.62 -9.62
C ALA A 72 -8.26 8.08 -10.37
N ALA A 73 -8.14 9.02 -11.30
CA ALA A 73 -9.26 9.48 -12.12
C ALA A 73 -9.85 8.32 -12.96
N GLN A 74 -9.02 7.51 -13.60
CA GLN A 74 -9.46 6.31 -14.35
C GLN A 74 -10.20 5.32 -13.45
N ILE A 75 -9.72 5.10 -12.21
CA ILE A 75 -10.39 4.23 -11.25
C ILE A 75 -11.76 4.81 -10.88
N LEU A 76 -11.83 6.09 -10.54
CA LEU A 76 -13.08 6.75 -10.13
C LEU A 76 -14.13 6.77 -11.24
N GLU A 77 -13.71 6.87 -12.50
CA GLU A 77 -14.61 6.82 -13.67
C GLU A 77 -15.17 5.40 -13.90
N ARG A 78 -14.32 4.37 -13.80
CA ARG A 78 -14.65 3.00 -14.21
C ARG A 78 -15.21 2.13 -13.07
N VAL A 79 -14.90 2.48 -11.82
CA VAL A 79 -15.17 1.65 -10.65
C VAL A 79 -16.21 2.34 -9.77
N PRO A 80 -17.48 1.90 -9.82
CA PRO A 80 -18.57 2.57 -9.10
C PRO A 80 -18.48 2.39 -7.58
N ALA A 81 -17.77 1.37 -7.09
CA ALA A 81 -17.54 1.14 -5.67
C ALA A 81 -16.12 0.63 -5.42
N LEU A 82 -15.46 1.11 -4.36
CA LEU A 82 -14.16 0.63 -3.90
C LEU A 82 -14.24 0.41 -2.39
N HIS A 83 -14.07 -0.84 -1.96
CA HIS A 83 -14.23 -1.22 -0.56
C HIS A 83 -12.90 -1.41 0.15
N VAL A 84 -11.85 -1.77 -0.60
CA VAL A 84 -10.53 -2.04 -0.02
C VAL A 84 -9.45 -1.48 -0.94
N LEU A 85 -8.48 -0.77 -0.34
CA LEU A 85 -7.23 -0.37 -0.98
C LEU A 85 -6.07 -1.05 -0.26
N VAL A 86 -5.30 -1.87 -0.97
CA VAL A 86 -4.07 -2.47 -0.46
C VAL A 86 -2.88 -1.75 -1.11
N ASN A 87 -2.23 -0.88 -0.35
CA ASN A 87 -0.97 -0.22 -0.71
C ASN A 87 0.18 -1.22 -0.52
N ASN A 88 0.33 -2.14 -1.47
CA ASN A 88 1.34 -3.19 -1.43
C ASN A 88 2.59 -2.85 -2.23
N ALA A 89 2.49 -2.02 -3.26
CA ALA A 89 3.63 -1.66 -4.09
C ALA A 89 4.80 -1.10 -3.26
N GLY A 90 6.01 -1.47 -3.62
CA GLY A 90 7.20 -0.94 -2.99
C GLY A 90 8.47 -1.35 -3.73
N ILE A 91 9.50 -0.54 -3.55
CA ILE A 91 10.83 -0.75 -4.10
C ILE A 91 11.91 -0.58 -3.02
N PHE A 92 13.09 -1.06 -3.32
CA PHE A 92 14.34 -0.72 -2.66
C PHE A 92 15.30 -0.22 -3.74
N ALA A 93 15.68 1.06 -3.70
CA ALA A 93 16.62 1.62 -4.65
C ALA A 93 18.06 1.35 -4.17
N GLY A 94 18.92 0.86 -5.07
CA GLY A 94 20.34 0.62 -4.78
C GLY A 94 21.18 1.90 -4.87
N GLU A 95 20.69 2.93 -5.55
CA GLU A 95 21.32 4.24 -5.72
C GLU A 95 20.28 5.34 -5.54
N ARG A 96 20.74 6.52 -5.15
CA ARG A 96 19.87 7.68 -4.98
C ARG A 96 19.39 8.20 -6.33
N THR A 97 18.10 8.12 -6.53
CA THR A 97 17.41 8.66 -7.71
C THR A 97 16.34 9.64 -7.25
N VAL A 98 16.16 10.72 -7.97
CA VAL A 98 15.12 11.73 -7.75
C VAL A 98 14.14 11.66 -8.91
N THR A 99 12.85 11.68 -8.61
CA THR A 99 11.77 11.67 -9.62
C THR A 99 11.64 13.04 -10.30
N ASP A 100 10.89 13.13 -11.39
CA ASP A 100 10.57 14.40 -12.06
C ASP A 100 9.84 15.39 -11.14
N ASP A 101 9.17 14.89 -10.09
CA ASP A 101 8.53 15.70 -9.06
C ASP A 101 9.52 16.20 -7.96
N GLY A 102 10.83 15.92 -8.11
CA GLY A 102 11.86 16.34 -7.15
C GLY A 102 11.94 15.51 -5.86
N ILE A 103 11.33 14.34 -5.81
CA ILE A 103 11.25 13.48 -4.62
C ILE A 103 12.19 12.27 -4.77
N GLU A 104 12.84 11.85 -3.67
CA GLU A 104 13.62 10.61 -3.66
C GLU A 104 12.75 9.41 -4.04
N LEU A 105 13.26 8.57 -4.95
CA LEU A 105 12.47 7.55 -5.63
C LEU A 105 11.83 6.54 -4.67
N THR A 106 12.55 6.08 -3.63
CA THR A 106 12.00 5.10 -2.67
C THR A 106 10.87 5.73 -1.85
N PHE A 107 11.05 6.97 -1.40
CA PHE A 107 10.02 7.70 -0.66
C PHE A 107 8.81 8.01 -1.55
N ALA A 108 9.05 8.42 -2.80
CA ALA A 108 7.98 8.68 -3.77
C ALA A 108 7.11 7.44 -4.02
N VAL A 109 7.72 6.30 -4.36
CA VAL A 109 6.99 5.07 -4.72
C VAL A 109 6.36 4.39 -3.52
N ASN A 110 7.08 4.33 -2.38
CA ASN A 110 6.65 3.54 -1.22
C ASN A 110 5.66 4.28 -0.33
N HIS A 111 5.75 5.62 -0.28
CA HIS A 111 4.93 6.43 0.63
C HIS A 111 4.11 7.50 -0.08
N LEU A 112 4.74 8.46 -0.76
CA LEU A 112 4.05 9.65 -1.25
C LEU A 112 3.00 9.31 -2.32
N GLY A 113 3.32 8.41 -3.28
CA GLY A 113 2.38 7.93 -4.28
C GLY A 113 1.18 7.18 -3.68
N PRO A 114 1.39 6.19 -2.79
CA PRO A 114 0.30 5.57 -2.03
C PRO A 114 -0.52 6.54 -1.18
N PHE A 115 0.12 7.51 -0.52
CA PHE A 115 -0.56 8.56 0.22
C PHE A 115 -1.49 9.38 -0.70
N LEU A 116 -0.95 9.90 -1.81
CA LEU A 116 -1.74 10.66 -2.80
C LEU A 116 -2.88 9.81 -3.38
N LEU A 117 -2.60 8.55 -3.74
CA LEU A 117 -3.62 7.64 -4.26
C LEU A 117 -4.75 7.41 -3.25
N THR A 118 -4.39 7.21 -1.98
CA THR A 118 -5.36 7.01 -0.89
C THR A 118 -6.27 8.22 -0.74
N GLU A 119 -5.71 9.42 -0.69
CA GLU A 119 -6.48 10.66 -0.54
C GLU A 119 -7.41 10.91 -1.74
N LEU A 120 -6.94 10.66 -2.96
CA LEU A 120 -7.75 10.81 -4.17
C LEU A 120 -8.91 9.79 -4.24
N LEU A 121 -8.71 8.57 -3.71
CA LEU A 121 -9.73 7.52 -3.69
C LEU A 121 -10.60 7.55 -2.42
N MET A 122 -10.24 8.35 -1.42
CA MET A 122 -10.95 8.42 -0.13
C MET A 122 -12.45 8.71 -0.29
N PRO A 123 -12.91 9.66 -1.12
CA PRO A 123 -14.34 9.89 -1.31
C PRO A 123 -15.09 8.62 -1.75
N ARG A 124 -14.51 7.84 -2.68
CA ARG A 124 -15.11 6.60 -3.16
C ARG A 124 -15.09 5.48 -2.11
N LEU A 125 -14.03 5.40 -1.29
CA LEU A 125 -13.99 4.46 -0.15
C LEU A 125 -15.10 4.76 0.85
N LEU A 126 -15.28 6.02 1.22
CA LEU A 126 -16.31 6.44 2.19
C LEU A 126 -17.74 6.27 1.65
N GLU A 127 -17.97 6.59 0.37
CA GLU A 127 -19.24 6.36 -0.31
C GLU A 127 -19.59 4.87 -0.35
N SER A 128 -18.61 4.03 -0.66
CA SER A 128 -18.78 2.57 -0.70
C SER A 128 -19.10 2.00 0.68
N ALA A 129 -18.45 2.50 1.73
CA ALA A 129 -18.74 2.12 3.11
C ALA A 129 -20.17 2.49 3.50
N ALA A 130 -20.61 3.71 3.21
CA ALA A 130 -21.95 4.19 3.51
C ALA A 130 -23.03 3.37 2.80
N THR A 131 -22.78 3.02 1.53
CA THR A 131 -23.72 2.23 0.72
C THR A 131 -23.79 0.78 1.19
N ALA A 132 -22.64 0.16 1.45
CA ALA A 132 -22.56 -1.24 1.88
C ALA A 132 -22.90 -1.43 3.36
N LYS A 133 -22.88 -0.37 4.17
CA LYS A 133 -22.99 -0.39 5.65
C LYS A 133 -21.91 -1.25 6.31
N ILE A 134 -20.76 -1.32 5.68
CA ILE A 134 -19.55 -2.02 6.13
C ILE A 134 -18.37 -1.05 5.93
N PRO A 135 -17.49 -0.84 6.92
CA PRO A 135 -16.37 0.07 6.76
C PRO A 135 -15.46 -0.36 5.61
N SER A 136 -15.05 0.60 4.80
CA SER A 136 -13.99 0.40 3.82
C SER A 136 -12.63 0.23 4.50
N ARG A 137 -11.62 -0.24 3.78
CA ARG A 137 -10.32 -0.56 4.38
C ARG A 137 -9.17 0.00 3.56
N VAL A 138 -8.18 0.55 4.25
CA VAL A 138 -6.86 0.87 3.69
C VAL A 138 -5.83 0.01 4.42
N ILE A 139 -4.98 -0.69 3.67
CA ILE A 139 -4.00 -1.63 4.21
C ILE A 139 -2.64 -1.26 3.63
N ASP A 140 -1.73 -0.78 4.46
CA ASP A 140 -0.39 -0.40 4.08
C ASP A 140 0.61 -1.54 4.33
N VAL A 141 1.19 -2.10 3.27
CA VAL A 141 2.25 -3.10 3.40
C VAL A 141 3.57 -2.40 3.69
N THR A 142 4.03 -2.58 4.93
CA THR A 142 5.26 -2.00 5.44
C THR A 142 6.37 -3.06 5.57
N SER A 143 7.28 -2.90 6.52
CA SER A 143 8.40 -3.81 6.78
C SER A 143 8.86 -3.68 8.23
N ILE A 144 9.53 -4.70 8.76
CA ILE A 144 10.25 -4.61 10.03
C ILE A 144 11.30 -3.49 10.02
N ALA A 145 11.78 -3.08 8.83
CA ALA A 145 12.71 -1.97 8.68
C ALA A 145 12.18 -0.64 9.25
N HIS A 146 10.85 -0.47 9.40
CA HIS A 146 10.26 0.70 10.03
C HIS A 146 10.78 0.94 11.46
N THR A 147 11.16 -0.11 12.18
CA THR A 147 11.68 -0.01 13.55
C THR A 147 13.01 0.73 13.65
N ARG A 148 13.74 0.82 12.55
CA ARG A 148 15.00 1.57 12.41
C ARG A 148 14.85 2.83 11.56
N GLY A 149 13.63 3.10 11.07
CA GLY A 149 13.32 4.30 10.30
C GLY A 149 13.35 5.56 11.16
N ARG A 150 13.68 6.67 10.53
CA ARG A 150 13.56 8.03 11.09
C ARG A 150 12.90 8.91 10.05
N ILE A 151 11.99 9.78 10.46
CA ILE A 151 11.39 10.78 9.58
C ILE A 151 12.21 12.05 9.66
N HIS A 152 12.82 12.41 8.55
CA HIS A 152 13.61 13.65 8.42
C HIS A 152 12.71 14.73 7.79
N LEU A 153 11.89 15.40 8.62
CA LEU A 153 10.88 16.36 8.13
C LEU A 153 11.49 17.51 7.31
N ASP A 154 12.72 17.92 7.64
CA ASP A 154 13.44 18.97 6.91
C ASP A 154 14.12 18.44 5.63
N ASP A 155 14.22 17.12 5.47
CA ASP A 155 14.90 16.47 4.33
C ASP A 155 14.31 15.09 4.04
N LEU A 156 13.02 15.05 3.68
CA LEU A 156 12.32 13.78 3.35
C LEU A 156 12.94 13.04 2.15
N SER A 157 13.70 13.76 1.32
CA SER A 157 14.45 13.19 0.18
C SER A 157 15.85 12.71 0.55
N LEU A 158 16.27 12.83 1.82
CA LEU A 158 17.58 12.42 2.34
C LEU A 158 18.75 12.92 1.48
N ALA A 159 18.71 14.20 1.06
CA ALA A 159 19.69 14.77 0.16
C ALA A 159 21.12 14.67 0.72
N ASN A 160 21.28 14.80 2.05
CA ASN A 160 22.56 14.87 2.73
C ASN A 160 23.04 13.56 3.36
N ALA A 161 22.13 12.59 3.59
CA ALA A 161 22.45 11.38 4.36
C ALA A 161 21.79 10.12 3.77
N TRP A 162 21.67 10.07 2.45
CA TRP A 162 21.00 8.95 1.77
C TRP A 162 21.82 7.66 1.86
N THR A 163 21.14 6.61 2.24
CA THR A 163 21.50 5.22 1.95
C THR A 163 20.23 4.50 1.52
N GLY A 164 20.34 3.47 0.66
CA GLY A 164 19.17 2.70 0.23
C GLY A 164 18.37 2.16 1.42
N TYR A 165 19.07 1.74 2.50
CA TYR A 165 18.40 1.27 3.71
C TYR A 165 17.69 2.39 4.48
N ALA A 166 18.31 3.57 4.61
CA ALA A 166 17.70 4.72 5.31
C ALA A 166 16.42 5.19 4.58
N ALA A 167 16.49 5.32 3.25
CA ALA A 167 15.34 5.69 2.42
C ALA A 167 14.20 4.65 2.54
N TYR A 168 14.54 3.38 2.46
CA TYR A 168 13.57 2.30 2.63
C TYR A 168 12.95 2.29 4.04
N ALA A 169 13.77 2.36 5.08
CA ALA A 169 13.31 2.35 6.47
C ALA A 169 12.42 3.56 6.79
N GLN A 170 12.80 4.76 6.31
CA GLN A 170 11.99 5.98 6.41
C GLN A 170 10.63 5.78 5.73
N SER A 171 10.61 5.30 4.47
CA SER A 171 9.36 5.08 3.74
C SER A 171 8.45 4.07 4.43
N LYS A 172 9.01 3.02 5.04
CA LYS A 172 8.23 2.00 5.75
C LYS A 172 7.73 2.48 7.12
N LEU A 173 8.47 3.36 7.80
CA LEU A 173 7.97 4.06 8.98
C LEU A 173 6.82 5.00 8.62
N ALA A 174 6.98 5.76 7.53
CA ALA A 174 5.94 6.66 7.03
C ALA A 174 4.63 5.92 6.72
N ASN A 175 4.69 4.70 6.19
CA ASN A 175 3.50 3.89 5.92
C ASN A 175 2.80 3.43 7.22
N VAL A 176 3.54 3.09 8.28
CA VAL A 176 2.92 2.79 9.58
C VAL A 176 2.23 4.04 10.13
N MET A 177 2.90 5.19 10.06
CA MET A 177 2.35 6.49 10.51
C MET A 177 1.11 6.89 9.71
N HIS A 178 1.09 6.62 8.39
CA HIS A 178 -0.05 6.88 7.51
C HIS A 178 -1.30 6.09 7.97
N ALA A 179 -1.18 4.79 8.18
CA ALA A 179 -2.30 3.97 8.66
C ALA A 179 -2.84 4.44 10.02
N HIS A 180 -1.96 4.82 10.96
CA HIS A 180 -2.38 5.40 12.23
C HIS A 180 -3.11 6.74 12.05
N SER A 181 -2.60 7.61 11.18
CA SER A 181 -3.22 8.91 10.90
C SER A 181 -4.60 8.75 10.23
N LEU A 182 -4.77 7.79 9.32
CA LEU A 182 -6.07 7.48 8.73
C LEU A 182 -7.07 7.01 9.80
N ALA A 183 -6.62 6.14 10.74
CA ALA A 183 -7.45 5.65 11.82
C ALA A 183 -7.92 6.76 12.78
N GLU A 184 -7.10 7.79 12.98
CA GLU A 184 -7.45 8.95 13.80
C GLU A 184 -8.39 9.94 13.08
N ARG A 185 -8.28 10.04 11.75
CA ARG A 185 -9.02 10.98 10.91
C ARG A 185 -10.41 10.50 10.50
N HIS A 186 -10.64 9.19 10.51
CA HIS A 186 -11.89 8.59 10.05
C HIS A 186 -12.54 7.70 11.12
N PRO A 187 -13.87 7.85 11.34
CA PRO A 187 -14.61 6.97 12.24
C PRO A 187 -14.47 5.49 11.81
N PRO A 188 -14.27 4.55 12.74
CA PRO A 188 -14.14 3.12 12.40
C PRO A 188 -15.36 2.52 11.68
N ALA A 189 -16.53 3.14 11.81
CA ALA A 189 -17.73 2.75 11.06
C ALA A 189 -17.64 3.08 9.55
N SER A 190 -16.74 3.99 9.16
CA SER A 190 -16.56 4.40 7.77
C SER A 190 -15.29 3.86 7.15
N LEU A 191 -14.17 3.85 7.90
CA LEU A 191 -12.87 3.41 7.42
C LEU A 191 -12.09 2.69 8.51
N LEU A 192 -11.51 1.56 8.14
CA LEU A 192 -10.50 0.86 8.94
C LEU A 192 -9.15 0.96 8.23
N ALA A 193 -8.13 1.41 8.92
CA ALA A 193 -6.79 1.52 8.39
C ALA A 193 -5.84 0.59 9.16
N TYR A 194 -5.00 -0.14 8.43
CA TYR A 194 -4.07 -1.10 8.99
C TYR A 194 -2.70 -0.99 8.33
N SER A 195 -1.67 -1.33 9.07
CA SER A 195 -0.32 -1.51 8.51
C SER A 195 0.23 -2.88 8.88
N LEU A 196 1.07 -3.45 8.02
CA LEU A 196 1.60 -4.80 8.27
C LEU A 196 3.02 -5.02 7.75
N HIS A 197 3.80 -5.79 8.50
CA HIS A 197 5.02 -6.43 8.03
C HIS A 197 4.69 -7.86 7.60
N PRO A 198 4.94 -8.23 6.32
CA PRO A 198 4.56 -9.55 5.78
C PRO A 198 5.50 -10.70 6.20
N GLY A 199 6.59 -10.40 6.91
CA GLY A 199 7.71 -11.31 7.13
C GLY A 199 8.84 -11.09 6.11
N VAL A 200 9.89 -11.91 6.21
CA VAL A 200 10.98 -11.97 5.24
C VAL A 200 10.54 -12.89 4.09
N ILE A 201 10.21 -12.30 2.95
CA ILE A 201 9.60 -13.00 1.81
C ILE A 201 10.54 -13.02 0.60
N SER A 202 10.70 -14.17 -0.03
CA SER A 202 11.55 -14.39 -1.23
C SER A 202 11.03 -13.64 -2.45
N THR A 203 11.30 -12.34 -2.52
CA THR A 203 10.88 -11.42 -3.60
C THR A 203 12.09 -10.81 -4.31
N LYS A 204 11.85 -10.15 -5.45
CA LYS A 204 12.86 -9.33 -6.12
C LYS A 204 13.37 -8.21 -5.22
N LEU A 205 12.45 -7.55 -4.48
CA LEU A 205 12.79 -6.49 -3.52
C LEU A 205 13.77 -7.00 -2.44
N LEU A 206 13.51 -8.18 -1.85
CA LEU A 206 14.40 -8.75 -0.85
C LEU A 206 15.81 -8.96 -1.41
N ARG A 207 15.92 -9.55 -2.60
CA ARG A 207 17.24 -9.79 -3.25
C ARG A 207 17.97 -8.50 -3.59
N GLN A 208 17.26 -7.47 -4.06
CA GLN A 208 17.85 -6.18 -4.42
C GLN A 208 18.33 -5.40 -3.20
N GLY A 209 17.56 -5.41 -2.11
CA GLY A 209 17.84 -4.62 -0.93
C GLY A 209 18.74 -5.28 0.10
N PHE A 210 18.73 -6.62 0.17
CA PHE A 210 19.32 -7.36 1.29
C PHE A 210 20.23 -8.52 0.85
N GLY A 211 20.48 -8.65 -0.46
CA GLY A 211 21.33 -9.69 -1.02
C GLY A 211 20.64 -11.06 -1.08
N PRO A 212 21.42 -12.16 -1.15
CA PRO A 212 20.92 -13.51 -1.36
C PRO A 212 20.30 -14.12 -0.09
N VAL A 213 19.31 -13.44 0.47
CA VAL A 213 18.57 -13.94 1.65
C VAL A 213 17.41 -14.79 1.17
N THR A 214 17.25 -15.97 1.77
CA THR A 214 16.09 -16.84 1.57
C THR A 214 14.99 -16.44 2.55
N GLY A 215 13.79 -16.18 2.05
CA GLY A 215 12.60 -15.89 2.84
C GLY A 215 11.50 -16.93 2.62
N ALA A 216 10.37 -16.72 3.28
CA ALA A 216 9.16 -17.49 3.07
C ALA A 216 8.56 -17.22 1.67
N THR A 217 7.51 -17.97 1.31
CA THR A 217 6.82 -17.81 0.02
C THR A 217 6.00 -16.55 -0.07
N THR A 218 5.67 -16.12 -1.29
CA THR A 218 4.79 -14.97 -1.53
C THR A 218 3.39 -15.17 -0.97
N GLU A 219 2.89 -16.40 -0.98
CA GLU A 219 1.61 -16.80 -0.38
C GLU A 219 1.63 -16.62 1.14
N SER A 220 2.75 -16.98 1.78
CA SER A 220 2.91 -16.73 3.22
C SER A 220 2.90 -15.23 3.54
N GLY A 221 3.61 -14.42 2.74
CA GLY A 221 3.63 -12.97 2.91
C GLY A 221 2.28 -12.28 2.65
N ALA A 222 1.43 -12.88 1.82
CA ALA A 222 0.12 -12.35 1.48
C ALA A 222 -0.95 -12.59 2.56
N LYS A 223 -0.76 -13.57 3.47
CA LYS A 223 -1.79 -14.01 4.43
C LYS A 223 -2.44 -12.89 5.23
N THR A 224 -1.64 -11.96 5.77
CA THR A 224 -2.17 -10.86 6.58
C THR A 224 -2.97 -9.88 5.74
N SER A 225 -2.49 -9.51 4.54
CA SER A 225 -3.23 -8.65 3.62
C SER A 225 -4.55 -9.29 3.19
N ILE A 226 -4.54 -10.60 2.89
CA ILE A 226 -5.74 -11.36 2.51
C ILE A 226 -6.76 -11.36 3.64
N ARG A 227 -6.31 -11.68 4.86
CA ARG A 227 -7.17 -11.67 6.04
C ARG A 227 -7.82 -10.32 6.26
N LEU A 228 -7.01 -9.26 6.36
CA LEU A 228 -7.51 -7.89 6.63
C LEU A 228 -8.40 -7.35 5.51
N ALA A 229 -8.16 -7.73 4.26
CA ALA A 229 -8.99 -7.32 3.12
C ALA A 229 -10.29 -8.13 3.03
N GLY A 230 -10.25 -9.44 3.31
CA GLY A 230 -11.35 -10.39 3.08
C GLY A 230 -12.34 -10.55 4.23
N GLU A 231 -11.93 -10.35 5.48
CA GLU A 231 -12.81 -10.52 6.64
C GLU A 231 -14.05 -9.63 6.55
N GLU A 232 -15.22 -10.19 6.87
CA GLU A 232 -16.47 -9.43 6.92
C GLU A 232 -16.52 -8.51 8.14
N VAL A 233 -16.09 -9.01 9.29
CA VAL A 233 -15.98 -8.25 10.53
C VAL A 233 -14.52 -8.12 10.91
N ALA A 234 -14.08 -6.90 11.14
CA ALA A 234 -12.73 -6.64 11.58
C ALA A 234 -12.54 -7.13 13.02
N SER A 235 -11.56 -7.99 13.23
CA SER A 235 -11.22 -8.51 14.55
C SER A 235 -10.41 -7.52 15.40
N GLU A 236 -9.77 -6.55 14.76
CA GLU A 236 -8.84 -5.62 15.42
C GLU A 236 -9.24 -4.16 15.19
N PRO A 237 -8.94 -3.26 16.15
CA PRO A 237 -9.20 -1.83 15.99
C PRO A 237 -8.48 -1.21 14.78
N SER A 238 -9.08 -0.16 14.23
CA SER A 238 -8.39 0.68 13.23
C SER A 238 -7.09 1.24 13.82
N GLY A 239 -6.05 1.35 12.99
CA GLY A 239 -4.71 1.75 13.42
C GLY A 239 -3.80 0.60 13.86
N THR A 240 -4.31 -0.63 13.97
CA THR A 240 -3.47 -1.78 14.38
C THR A 240 -2.36 -2.06 13.37
N TYR A 241 -1.15 -2.27 13.90
CA TYR A 241 0.00 -2.78 13.16
C TYR A 241 0.13 -4.29 13.39
N PHE A 242 0.43 -5.03 12.31
CA PHE A 242 0.64 -6.47 12.34
C PHE A 242 2.08 -6.83 11.95
N SER A 243 2.68 -7.76 12.68
CA SER A 243 3.92 -8.42 12.26
C SER A 243 3.62 -9.89 12.05
N GLU A 244 3.79 -10.37 10.80
CA GLU A 244 3.55 -11.78 10.43
C GLU A 244 2.18 -12.32 10.88
N GLY A 245 1.14 -11.51 10.77
CA GLY A 245 -0.22 -11.88 11.14
C GLY A 245 -0.62 -11.61 12.59
N VAL A 246 0.33 -11.26 13.45
CA VAL A 246 0.08 -10.98 14.88
C VAL A 246 -0.01 -9.47 15.13
N ALA A 247 -1.10 -9.04 15.75
CA ALA A 247 -1.25 -7.65 16.21
C ALA A 247 -0.14 -7.32 17.21
N THR A 248 0.60 -6.25 16.95
CA THR A 248 1.79 -5.93 17.73
C THR A 248 2.02 -4.41 17.79
N GLN A 249 2.84 -3.96 18.73
CA GLN A 249 3.18 -2.54 18.82
C GLN A 249 4.21 -2.15 17.74
N PRO A 250 3.97 -1.11 16.95
CA PRO A 250 4.97 -0.58 16.03
C PRO A 250 6.06 0.20 16.78
N ALA A 251 7.08 0.65 16.07
CA ALA A 251 8.12 1.53 16.60
C ALA A 251 7.52 2.72 17.36
N ALA A 252 8.20 3.17 18.42
CA ALA A 252 7.77 4.31 19.23
C ALA A 252 7.55 5.57 18.38
N ALA A 253 8.44 5.81 17.39
CA ALA A 253 8.31 6.92 16.45
C ALA A 253 6.98 6.91 15.67
N ALA A 254 6.42 5.74 15.34
CA ALA A 254 5.14 5.65 14.65
C ALA A 254 3.95 5.99 15.58
N ARG A 255 4.13 5.93 16.89
CA ARG A 255 3.11 6.23 17.90
C ARG A 255 3.09 7.69 18.35
N ASP A 256 4.08 8.47 17.96
CA ASP A 256 4.16 9.91 18.26
C ASP A 256 3.14 10.68 17.40
N ALA A 257 2.10 11.19 18.04
CA ALA A 257 1.01 11.90 17.37
C ALA A 257 1.47 13.21 16.70
N ALA A 258 2.39 13.94 17.34
CA ALA A 258 2.91 15.18 16.75
C ALA A 258 3.76 14.90 15.51
N ALA A 259 4.61 13.88 15.54
CA ALA A 259 5.39 13.45 14.39
C ALA A 259 4.49 12.93 13.24
N ARG A 260 3.41 12.20 13.54
CA ARG A 260 2.44 11.77 12.54
C ARG A 260 1.73 12.95 11.89
N ALA A 261 1.27 13.92 12.67
CA ALA A 261 0.62 15.12 12.13
C ALA A 261 1.56 15.91 11.22
N ALA A 262 2.81 16.13 11.66
CA ALA A 262 3.82 16.83 10.87
C ALA A 262 4.15 16.08 9.56
N LEU A 263 4.28 14.75 9.60
CA LEU A 263 4.51 13.95 8.37
C LEU A 263 3.31 14.03 7.43
N TRP A 264 2.09 13.98 7.96
CA TRP A 264 0.87 14.12 7.15
C TRP A 264 0.85 15.44 6.39
N GLU A 265 1.07 16.56 7.10
CA GLU A 265 1.11 17.90 6.50
C GLU A 265 2.22 18.03 5.46
N ALA A 266 3.42 17.52 5.76
CA ALA A 266 4.53 17.51 4.81
C ALA A 266 4.21 16.67 3.57
N SER A 267 3.59 15.49 3.74
CA SER A 267 3.18 14.62 2.64
C SER A 267 2.08 15.27 1.79
N ALA A 268 1.07 15.87 2.42
CA ALA A 268 0.00 16.60 1.72
C ALA A 268 0.57 17.76 0.90
N LYS A 269 1.45 18.57 1.49
CA LYS A 269 2.13 19.66 0.79
C LYS A 269 2.96 19.17 -0.40
N LEU A 270 3.75 18.11 -0.22
CA LEU A 270 4.55 17.52 -1.31
C LEU A 270 3.67 16.91 -2.40
N ALA A 271 2.53 16.37 -2.04
CA ALA A 271 1.55 15.81 -2.96
C ALA A 271 0.69 16.88 -3.64
N GLY A 272 0.74 18.15 -3.25
CA GLY A 272 -0.10 19.22 -3.80
C GLY A 272 -1.59 19.03 -3.45
N LEU A 273 -1.87 18.70 -2.20
CA LEU A 273 -3.20 18.54 -1.59
C LEU A 273 -3.49 19.68 -0.62
#